data_35eacc7c703a05a638b0353c0839aeb9
#
_entry.id   35eacc7c703a05a638b0353c0839aeb9
#
_cell.length_a   1.000
_cell.length_b   1.000
_cell.length_c   1.000
_cell.angle_alpha   90.00
_cell.angle_beta   90.00
_cell.angle_gamma   90.00
#
_symmetry.space_group_name_H-M   'P 1'
#
loop_
_entity.id
_entity.type
_entity.pdbx_description
1 polymer ?
#
loop_
_entity_poly.entity_id
_entity_poly.type
_entity_poly.pdbx_seq_one_letter_code
_entity_poly.pdbx_strand_id
1 'polypeptide(L)'
;MLDYKEKFIGEGLTYDDVLLVPAYSENLPHEVNLKSKFTRNIVINTPIISAAMDTVTEHDLAISIAQQGGIGVIHKNMSIQRQANEVRKVKRSESGMILDPITLNEEALVGDALRLMAENKIGGIPVISKERKLKGIVTNRDLRFEKKLNKKIADVMTTENLVTANEDVDLVKAENILQNHKIEKLPVIDENDFLVGLITFKDIIKVKQHPNSCKDEFGRLRVAAAVGVSKDTFERIEALVKSSVDAIVIDTAHGHSKGVIDLLKEVKKEYPNLDVVVGNIATGEAALDLVRAGADAIKVGIGPGSICTTRIIAGVGFPQLSAIMNVKKALEGSSVPIIADGGIRFTGDIPKAIAAGASSVMMGSMFAGTQESPGETIIYEGRKFKTYRGMGSIEAMQKGSKDRYFQEDENDIKKLVPEGISARVPFKGSLKEVMHQLIGGLRAGMGYCGAKDIENLMDAKFIKITSSGMVESHPHDVTITRESPNYNLR
;
A
#
# COMPACT_ATOMS: atom_id res chain seq x y z
N MET A 1 -21.69 -40.52 -0.66
CA MET A 1 -21.09 -39.92 0.57
C MET A 1 -19.58 -40.04 0.46
N LEU A 2 -18.84 -38.95 0.66
CA LEU A 2 -17.38 -39.01 0.76
C LEU A 2 -17.00 -39.90 1.95
N ASP A 3 -15.98 -40.75 1.79
CA ASP A 3 -15.41 -41.47 2.93
C ASP A 3 -14.99 -40.49 4.03
N TYR A 4 -15.11 -40.91 5.31
CA TYR A 4 -14.74 -40.07 6.45
C TYR A 4 -13.31 -39.53 6.34
N LYS A 5 -12.37 -40.32 5.81
CA LYS A 5 -10.98 -39.92 5.55
C LYS A 5 -10.84 -38.86 4.47
N GLU A 6 -11.74 -38.82 3.48
CA GLU A 6 -11.73 -37.81 2.40
C GLU A 6 -12.23 -36.44 2.86
N LYS A 7 -12.90 -36.36 4.02
CA LYS A 7 -13.32 -35.06 4.62
C LYS A 7 -12.17 -34.27 5.22
N PHE A 8 -11.07 -34.90 5.56
CA PHE A 8 -9.90 -34.24 6.13
C PHE A 8 -8.83 -34.05 5.06
N ILE A 9 -8.57 -32.80 4.67
CA ILE A 9 -7.56 -32.45 3.66
C ILE A 9 -6.13 -32.41 4.19
N GLY A 10 -5.93 -32.77 5.47
CA GLY A 10 -4.63 -32.82 6.11
C GLY A 10 -4.55 -31.97 7.39
N GLU A 11 -3.32 -31.73 7.83
CA GLU A 11 -3.00 -30.92 9.01
C GLU A 11 -2.73 -29.47 8.60
N GLY A 12 -3.33 -28.52 9.33
CA GLY A 12 -3.16 -27.08 9.10
C GLY A 12 -2.09 -26.50 10.01
N LEU A 13 -1.09 -25.82 9.45
CA LEU A 13 0.01 -25.17 10.16
C LEU A 13 -0.10 -23.64 10.08
N THR A 14 0.20 -22.99 11.19
CA THR A 14 0.42 -21.54 11.34
C THR A 14 1.90 -21.21 11.32
N TYR A 15 2.26 -19.93 11.43
CA TYR A 15 3.67 -19.53 11.53
C TYR A 15 4.32 -20.00 12.85
N ASP A 16 3.53 -20.24 13.89
CA ASP A 16 4.04 -20.70 15.19
C ASP A 16 4.39 -22.20 15.19
N ASP A 17 3.87 -22.97 14.26
CA ASP A 17 4.07 -24.41 14.22
C ASP A 17 5.41 -24.82 13.57
N VAL A 18 6.15 -23.83 13.02
CA VAL A 18 7.38 -24.09 12.26
C VAL A 18 8.48 -23.07 12.56
N LEU A 19 9.73 -23.50 12.33
CA LEU A 19 10.89 -22.62 12.17
C LEU A 19 11.55 -22.88 10.81
N LEU A 20 12.23 -21.86 10.28
CA LEU A 20 13.12 -22.02 9.13
C LEU A 20 14.42 -22.69 9.59
N VAL A 21 14.90 -23.64 8.79
CA VAL A 21 16.15 -24.34 9.06
C VAL A 21 17.31 -23.50 8.55
N PRO A 22 18.30 -23.17 9.38
CA PRO A 22 19.51 -22.48 8.93
C PRO A 22 20.24 -23.26 7.84
N ALA A 23 20.82 -22.54 6.88
CA ALA A 23 21.58 -23.13 5.79
C ALA A 23 22.91 -22.39 5.61
N TYR A 24 23.82 -22.98 4.80
CA TYR A 24 25.06 -22.31 4.42
C TYR A 24 24.76 -20.98 3.73
N SER A 25 25.44 -19.91 4.13
CA SER A 25 25.23 -18.56 3.61
C SER A 25 26.55 -17.92 3.20
N GLU A 26 26.56 -17.36 2.01
CA GLU A 26 27.61 -16.47 1.50
C GLU A 26 27.16 -15.00 1.51
N ASN A 27 25.88 -14.74 1.91
CA ASN A 27 25.27 -13.43 1.85
C ASN A 27 25.13 -12.83 3.25
N LEU A 28 25.61 -11.61 3.43
CA LEU A 28 25.35 -10.85 4.66
C LEU A 28 23.94 -10.22 4.63
N PRO A 29 23.28 -10.03 5.77
CA PRO A 29 21.92 -9.50 5.82
C PRO A 29 21.72 -8.15 5.10
N HIS A 30 22.75 -7.31 5.00
CA HIS A 30 22.67 -6.01 4.32
C HIS A 30 22.81 -6.11 2.78
N GLU A 31 23.31 -7.23 2.27
CA GLU A 31 23.57 -7.46 0.83
C GLU A 31 22.37 -8.08 0.11
N VAL A 32 21.45 -8.69 0.85
CA VAL A 32 20.30 -9.39 0.25
C VAL A 32 19.35 -8.43 -0.48
N ASN A 33 18.84 -8.90 -1.62
CA ASN A 33 17.86 -8.16 -2.44
C ASN A 33 16.43 -8.45 -1.99
N LEU A 34 15.69 -7.40 -1.61
CA LEU A 34 14.30 -7.51 -1.13
C LEU A 34 13.27 -7.27 -2.23
N LYS A 35 13.67 -6.99 -3.47
CA LYS A 35 12.72 -6.77 -4.57
C LYS A 35 11.84 -7.98 -4.75
N SER A 36 10.54 -7.74 -4.90
CA SER A 36 9.54 -8.78 -5.09
C SER A 36 8.36 -8.28 -5.92
N LYS A 37 7.43 -9.17 -6.23
CA LYS A 37 6.23 -8.85 -7.01
C LYS A 37 5.06 -8.55 -6.10
N PHE A 38 4.37 -7.45 -6.38
CA PHE A 38 3.04 -7.16 -5.87
C PHE A 38 1.96 -7.77 -6.77
N THR A 39 2.09 -7.56 -8.09
CA THR A 39 1.32 -8.20 -9.13
C THR A 39 2.29 -8.78 -10.18
N ARG A 40 1.78 -9.42 -11.23
CA ARG A 40 2.66 -9.93 -12.29
C ARG A 40 3.44 -8.82 -13.01
N ASN A 41 2.93 -7.59 -13.02
CA ASN A 41 3.51 -6.43 -13.72
C ASN A 41 4.13 -5.40 -12.78
N ILE A 42 3.76 -5.38 -11.49
CA ILE A 42 4.25 -4.40 -10.52
C ILE A 42 5.28 -5.04 -9.59
N VAL A 43 6.49 -4.53 -9.65
CA VAL A 43 7.58 -4.87 -8.71
C VAL A 43 7.60 -3.83 -7.59
N ILE A 44 7.79 -4.31 -6.36
CA ILE A 44 8.02 -3.52 -5.15
C ILE A 44 9.42 -3.77 -4.62
N ASN A 45 10.04 -2.77 -4.02
CA ASN A 45 11.43 -2.85 -3.53
C ASN A 45 11.56 -3.52 -2.15
N THR A 46 10.43 -3.66 -1.46
CA THR A 46 10.31 -4.35 -0.16
C THR A 46 9.00 -5.16 -0.18
N PRO A 47 8.98 -6.46 0.17
CA PRO A 47 7.82 -7.33 0.03
C PRO A 47 6.74 -7.10 1.10
N ILE A 48 6.44 -5.83 1.40
CA ILE A 48 5.55 -5.41 2.49
C ILE A 48 4.43 -4.52 1.95
N ILE A 49 3.20 -4.86 2.31
CA ILE A 49 1.97 -4.20 1.87
C ILE A 49 1.14 -3.81 3.10
N SER A 50 0.53 -2.62 3.10
CA SER A 50 -0.44 -2.27 4.14
C SER A 50 -1.86 -2.64 3.75
N ALA A 51 -2.62 -3.18 4.71
CA ALA A 51 -3.97 -3.69 4.50
C ALA A 51 -5.00 -2.58 4.26
N ALA A 52 -5.98 -2.89 3.43
CA ALA A 52 -7.10 -2.00 3.06
C ALA A 52 -8.13 -1.89 4.19
N MET A 53 -7.74 -1.32 5.32
CA MET A 53 -8.58 -1.18 6.51
C MET A 53 -8.71 0.28 6.91
N ASP A 54 -9.89 0.70 7.35
CA ASP A 54 -10.22 2.10 7.64
C ASP A 54 -9.56 2.68 8.89
N THR A 55 -8.79 1.87 9.62
CA THR A 55 -7.91 2.27 10.71
C THR A 55 -6.43 1.99 10.41
N VAL A 56 -6.09 1.64 9.16
CA VAL A 56 -4.71 1.30 8.76
C VAL A 56 -4.22 2.17 7.61
N THR A 57 -4.89 2.16 6.43
CA THR A 57 -4.32 2.74 5.22
C THR A 57 -5.18 3.83 4.61
N GLU A 58 -4.81 5.08 4.82
CA GLU A 58 -5.15 6.25 4.01
C GLU A 58 -3.85 6.82 3.40
N HIS A 59 -3.88 8.02 2.80
CA HIS A 59 -2.75 8.57 2.05
C HIS A 59 -1.44 8.68 2.86
N ASP A 60 -1.49 9.10 4.13
CA ASP A 60 -0.26 9.30 4.93
C ASP A 60 0.51 7.98 5.11
N LEU A 61 -0.18 6.89 5.45
CA LEU A 61 0.46 5.59 5.57
C LEU A 61 0.86 5.03 4.20
N ALA A 62 0.03 5.22 3.16
CA ALA A 62 0.36 4.77 1.81
C ALA A 62 1.59 5.48 1.24
N ILE A 63 1.77 6.77 1.51
CA ILE A 63 2.99 7.53 1.17
C ILE A 63 4.19 6.95 1.91
N SER A 64 4.08 6.83 3.23
CA SER A 64 5.21 6.40 4.06
C SER A 64 5.68 4.98 3.71
N ILE A 65 4.75 4.03 3.48
CA ILE A 65 5.12 2.67 3.09
C ILE A 65 5.73 2.59 1.68
N ALA A 66 5.23 3.39 0.72
CA ALA A 66 5.81 3.47 -0.62
C ALA A 66 7.22 4.06 -0.58
N GLN A 67 7.50 5.05 0.27
CA GLN A 67 8.83 5.61 0.53
C GLN A 67 9.81 4.56 1.09
N GLN A 68 9.32 3.56 1.81
CA GLN A 68 10.12 2.43 2.32
C GLN A 68 10.19 1.25 1.35
N GLY A 69 9.69 1.42 0.12
CA GLY A 69 9.77 0.42 -0.94
C GLY A 69 8.60 -0.57 -1.03
N GLY A 70 7.64 -0.48 -0.13
CA GLY A 70 6.41 -1.27 -0.15
C GLY A 70 5.30 -0.60 -0.97
N ILE A 71 4.04 -1.02 -0.74
CA ILE A 71 2.86 -0.41 -1.37
C ILE A 71 1.69 -0.38 -0.37
N GLY A 72 0.94 0.73 -0.35
CA GLY A 72 -0.28 0.86 0.45
C GLY A 72 -1.52 0.56 -0.37
N VAL A 73 -2.51 -0.10 0.26
CA VAL A 73 -3.84 -0.31 -0.33
C VAL A 73 -4.86 0.58 0.36
N ILE A 74 -5.32 1.64 -0.30
CA ILE A 74 -6.33 2.56 0.22
C ILE A 74 -7.66 1.82 0.39
N HIS A 75 -8.24 1.89 1.58
CA HIS A 75 -9.51 1.23 1.88
C HIS A 75 -10.70 1.87 1.16
N LYS A 76 -11.77 1.11 0.96
CA LYS A 76 -13.00 1.56 0.28
C LYS A 76 -14.08 2.14 1.22
N ASN A 77 -13.88 2.06 2.54
CA ASN A 77 -14.87 2.47 3.54
C ASN A 77 -15.01 4.00 3.62
N MET A 78 -15.21 4.62 2.48
CA MET A 78 -15.39 6.05 2.24
C MET A 78 -16.08 6.29 0.90
N SER A 79 -16.50 7.53 0.63
CA SER A 79 -17.10 7.89 -0.66
C SER A 79 -16.09 7.71 -1.82
N ILE A 80 -16.60 7.48 -3.03
CA ILE A 80 -15.80 7.33 -4.25
C ILE A 80 -14.84 8.50 -4.42
N GLN A 81 -15.34 9.72 -4.30
CA GLN A 81 -14.54 10.94 -4.46
C GLN A 81 -13.43 11.07 -3.39
N ARG A 82 -13.72 10.68 -2.14
CA ARG A 82 -12.72 10.68 -1.08
C ARG A 82 -11.61 9.67 -1.38
N GLN A 83 -11.96 8.44 -1.77
CA GLN A 83 -10.96 7.42 -2.08
C GLN A 83 -10.09 7.83 -3.28
N ALA A 84 -10.70 8.34 -4.35
CA ALA A 84 -9.98 8.88 -5.50
C ALA A 84 -9.04 10.05 -5.11
N ASN A 85 -9.46 10.90 -4.16
CA ASN A 85 -8.62 11.97 -3.64
C ASN A 85 -7.45 11.44 -2.78
N GLU A 86 -7.66 10.39 -1.99
CA GLU A 86 -6.59 9.72 -1.25
C GLU A 86 -5.50 9.18 -2.20
N VAL A 87 -5.90 8.52 -3.30
CA VAL A 87 -4.98 8.07 -4.35
C VAL A 87 -4.21 9.26 -4.95
N ARG A 88 -4.91 10.35 -5.33
CA ARG A 88 -4.25 11.55 -5.90
C ARG A 88 -3.23 12.16 -4.94
N LYS A 89 -3.50 12.19 -3.64
CA LYS A 89 -2.54 12.70 -2.64
C LYS A 89 -1.26 11.87 -2.64
N VAL A 90 -1.36 10.52 -2.73
CA VAL A 90 -0.18 9.66 -2.82
C VAL A 90 0.59 9.95 -4.11
N LYS A 91 -0.09 9.98 -5.26
CA LYS A 91 0.54 10.24 -6.57
C LYS A 91 1.23 11.61 -6.65
N ARG A 92 0.73 12.61 -5.92
CA ARG A 92 1.30 13.97 -5.88
C ARG A 92 2.37 14.14 -4.79
N SER A 93 2.51 13.22 -3.86
CA SER A 93 3.41 13.39 -2.71
C SER A 93 4.89 13.35 -3.08
N GLU A 94 5.23 12.49 -4.03
CA GLU A 94 6.54 12.42 -4.69
C GLU A 94 6.34 12.20 -6.17
N SER A 95 6.99 13.04 -6.96
CA SER A 95 6.96 12.95 -8.41
C SER A 95 8.33 13.41 -8.91
N GLY A 96 8.93 12.70 -9.83
CA GLY A 96 10.12 13.21 -10.50
C GLY A 96 9.78 14.47 -11.29
N MET A 97 8.62 14.43 -11.97
CA MET A 97 8.01 15.54 -12.67
C MET A 97 6.50 15.50 -12.43
N ILE A 98 5.92 16.63 -12.07
CA ILE A 98 4.46 16.78 -11.93
C ILE A 98 3.87 16.95 -13.32
N LEU A 99 3.26 15.90 -13.87
CA LEU A 99 2.73 15.88 -15.26
C LEU A 99 1.48 16.74 -15.47
N ASP A 100 0.70 17.01 -14.43
CA ASP A 100 -0.48 17.89 -14.47
C ASP A 100 -0.39 18.89 -13.32
N PRO A 101 0.50 19.90 -13.45
CA PRO A 101 0.66 20.92 -12.43
C PRO A 101 -0.59 21.79 -12.35
N ILE A 102 -0.86 22.31 -11.15
CA ILE A 102 -1.88 23.36 -10.98
C ILE A 102 -1.39 24.57 -11.75
N THR A 103 -2.25 25.10 -12.62
CA THR A 103 -1.95 26.25 -13.47
C THR A 103 -2.94 27.38 -13.26
N LEU A 104 -2.54 28.58 -13.65
CA LEU A 104 -3.40 29.75 -13.72
C LEU A 104 -3.41 30.28 -15.16
N ASN A 105 -4.50 30.93 -15.53
CA ASN A 105 -4.54 31.75 -16.72
C ASN A 105 -3.95 33.13 -16.42
N GLU A 106 -3.33 33.78 -17.40
CA GLU A 106 -2.74 35.11 -17.27
C GLU A 106 -3.75 36.20 -16.79
N GLU A 107 -5.03 36.01 -17.05
CA GLU A 107 -6.11 36.90 -16.59
C GLU A 107 -6.55 36.65 -15.13
N ALA A 108 -6.09 35.60 -14.49
CA ALA A 108 -6.40 35.30 -13.10
C ALA A 108 -5.87 36.39 -12.14
N LEU A 109 -6.45 36.46 -10.95
CA LEU A 109 -6.07 37.50 -9.97
C LEU A 109 -5.05 36.96 -8.96
N VAL A 110 -4.29 37.87 -8.36
CA VAL A 110 -3.36 37.57 -7.25
C VAL A 110 -4.07 36.81 -6.12
N GLY A 111 -5.32 37.19 -5.80
CA GLY A 111 -6.13 36.50 -4.81
C GLY A 111 -6.41 35.02 -5.13
N ASP A 112 -6.59 34.68 -6.42
CA ASP A 112 -6.77 33.31 -6.86
C ASP A 112 -5.50 32.49 -6.72
N ALA A 113 -4.35 33.07 -7.06
CA ALA A 113 -3.05 32.44 -6.87
C ALA A 113 -2.77 32.11 -5.39
N LEU A 114 -2.97 33.10 -4.50
CA LEU A 114 -2.77 32.89 -3.06
C LEU A 114 -3.69 31.82 -2.49
N ARG A 115 -4.97 31.81 -2.90
CA ARG A 115 -5.93 30.78 -2.49
C ARG A 115 -5.48 29.40 -2.94
N LEU A 116 -5.15 29.20 -4.23
CA LEU A 116 -4.70 27.92 -4.78
C LEU A 116 -3.40 27.46 -4.13
N MET A 117 -2.46 28.38 -3.85
CA MET A 117 -1.22 28.05 -3.14
C MET A 117 -1.48 27.56 -1.71
N ALA A 118 -2.40 28.21 -0.99
CA ALA A 118 -2.77 27.81 0.38
C ALA A 118 -3.51 26.46 0.41
N GLU A 119 -4.53 26.29 -0.43
CA GLU A 119 -5.33 25.07 -0.50
C GLU A 119 -4.49 23.83 -0.89
N ASN A 120 -3.54 24.01 -1.80
CA ASN A 120 -2.70 22.93 -2.31
C ASN A 120 -1.31 22.84 -1.67
N LYS A 121 -0.98 23.75 -0.71
CA LYS A 121 0.33 23.82 -0.03
C LYS A 121 1.52 23.90 -1.00
N ILE A 122 1.35 24.66 -2.09
CA ILE A 122 2.36 24.87 -3.14
C ILE A 122 2.90 26.30 -3.12
N GLY A 123 4.16 26.48 -3.50
CA GLY A 123 4.83 27.80 -3.45
C GLY A 123 5.06 28.42 -4.84
N GLY A 124 4.37 27.95 -5.88
CA GLY A 124 4.43 28.54 -7.22
C GLY A 124 3.57 27.77 -8.21
N ILE A 125 3.05 28.50 -9.18
CA ILE A 125 2.07 28.05 -10.15
C ILE A 125 2.51 28.50 -11.54
N PRO A 126 2.68 27.59 -12.52
CA PRO A 126 2.86 27.97 -13.93
C PRO A 126 1.63 28.71 -14.44
N VAL A 127 1.86 29.74 -15.23
CA VAL A 127 0.81 30.53 -15.87
C VAL A 127 0.77 30.19 -17.35
N ILE A 128 -0.41 29.82 -17.86
CA ILE A 128 -0.60 29.35 -19.22
C ILE A 128 -1.64 30.19 -19.97
N SER A 129 -1.54 30.19 -21.31
CA SER A 129 -2.60 30.71 -22.18
C SER A 129 -3.82 29.78 -22.20
N LYS A 130 -4.88 30.21 -22.89
CA LYS A 130 -6.08 29.35 -23.14
C LYS A 130 -5.74 28.08 -23.92
N GLU A 131 -4.73 28.10 -24.74
CA GLU A 131 -4.22 26.98 -25.54
C GLU A 131 -3.21 26.10 -24.77
N ARG A 132 -3.04 26.30 -23.44
CA ARG A 132 -2.07 25.62 -22.56
C ARG A 132 -0.59 25.92 -22.85
N LYS A 133 -0.25 26.95 -23.61
CA LYS A 133 1.14 27.39 -23.77
C LYS A 133 1.63 28.10 -22.52
N LEU A 134 2.87 27.80 -22.11
CA LEU A 134 3.50 28.43 -20.97
C LEU A 134 3.72 29.95 -21.25
N LYS A 135 3.28 30.81 -20.34
CA LYS A 135 3.44 32.27 -20.41
C LYS A 135 4.36 32.83 -19.33
N GLY A 136 4.42 32.16 -18.20
CA GLY A 136 5.24 32.57 -17.07
C GLY A 136 5.07 31.65 -15.88
N ILE A 137 5.62 32.08 -14.76
CA ILE A 137 5.43 31.41 -13.46
C ILE A 137 5.22 32.48 -12.38
N VAL A 138 4.28 32.21 -11.48
CA VAL A 138 4.09 33.02 -10.27
C VAL A 138 4.47 32.22 -9.04
N THR A 139 5.28 32.80 -8.15
CA THR A 139 5.81 32.14 -6.96
C THR A 139 5.53 32.94 -5.69
N ASN A 140 5.72 32.32 -4.52
CA ASN A 140 5.65 33.04 -3.24
C ASN A 140 6.59 34.25 -3.18
N ARG A 141 7.69 34.27 -3.94
CA ARG A 141 8.63 35.40 -4.00
C ARG A 141 7.97 36.60 -4.68
N ASP A 142 7.23 36.35 -5.77
CA ASP A 142 6.56 37.39 -6.56
C ASP A 142 5.38 38.01 -5.79
N LEU A 143 4.70 37.18 -4.97
CA LEU A 143 3.50 37.58 -4.24
C LEU A 143 3.77 38.06 -2.80
N ARG A 144 4.99 37.90 -2.28
CA ARG A 144 5.33 38.15 -0.86
C ARG A 144 4.95 39.55 -0.37
N PHE A 145 5.11 40.56 -1.22
CA PHE A 145 4.85 41.97 -0.87
C PHE A 145 3.68 42.57 -1.65
N GLU A 146 2.98 41.78 -2.49
CA GLU A 146 1.83 42.26 -3.23
C GLU A 146 0.59 42.30 -2.31
N LYS A 147 0.00 43.50 -2.17
CA LYS A 147 -1.17 43.72 -1.32
C LYS A 147 -2.48 43.81 -2.12
N LYS A 148 -2.40 44.02 -3.43
CA LYS A 148 -3.58 44.19 -4.29
C LYS A 148 -4.06 42.87 -4.81
N LEU A 149 -5.03 42.24 -4.12
CA LEU A 149 -5.55 40.94 -4.46
C LEU A 149 -6.30 40.89 -5.82
N ASN A 150 -6.76 42.03 -6.31
CA ASN A 150 -7.48 42.19 -7.59
C ASN A 150 -6.54 42.52 -8.78
N LYS A 151 -5.21 42.55 -8.57
CA LYS A 151 -4.24 42.73 -9.64
C LYS A 151 -4.15 41.46 -10.49
N LYS A 152 -3.96 41.59 -11.81
CA LYS A 152 -3.82 40.45 -12.72
C LYS A 152 -2.49 39.73 -12.47
N ILE A 153 -2.49 38.40 -12.61
CA ILE A 153 -1.28 37.59 -12.52
C ILE A 153 -0.25 37.97 -13.56
N ALA A 154 -0.68 38.33 -14.78
CA ALA A 154 0.18 38.79 -15.85
C ALA A 154 1.09 39.98 -15.44
N ASP A 155 0.65 40.84 -14.50
CA ASP A 155 1.38 42.00 -14.05
C ASP A 155 2.43 41.70 -12.95
N VAL A 156 2.45 40.47 -12.41
CA VAL A 156 3.31 40.10 -11.26
C VAL A 156 4.11 38.83 -11.50
N MET A 157 3.74 38.01 -12.50
CA MET A 157 4.44 36.77 -12.82
C MET A 157 5.81 37.03 -13.45
N THR A 158 6.71 36.07 -13.30
CA THR A 158 7.99 36.06 -13.99
C THR A 158 7.78 35.60 -15.45
N THR A 159 8.12 36.45 -16.41
CA THR A 159 8.06 36.19 -17.86
C THR A 159 9.42 36.32 -18.53
N GLU A 160 10.20 37.33 -18.13
CA GLU A 160 11.55 37.56 -18.64
C GLU A 160 12.53 36.56 -18.04
N ASN A 161 13.40 35.99 -18.89
CA ASN A 161 14.37 34.96 -18.50
C ASN A 161 13.74 33.74 -17.83
N LEU A 162 12.53 33.36 -18.28
CA LEU A 162 11.86 32.18 -17.78
C LEU A 162 12.68 30.94 -18.14
N VAL A 163 13.19 30.26 -17.11
CA VAL A 163 13.98 29.03 -17.27
C VAL A 163 13.02 27.86 -17.40
N THR A 164 13.16 27.10 -18.48
CA THR A 164 12.38 25.89 -18.78
C THR A 164 13.29 24.72 -19.11
N ALA A 165 12.74 23.52 -19.13
CA ALA A 165 13.39 22.31 -19.66
C ALA A 165 12.50 21.65 -20.70
N ASN A 166 13.09 20.82 -21.56
CA ASN A 166 12.36 19.98 -22.50
C ASN A 166 11.85 18.70 -21.79
N GLU A 167 10.89 18.01 -22.40
CA GLU A 167 10.24 16.82 -21.86
C GLU A 167 11.18 15.62 -21.62
N ASP A 168 12.34 15.58 -22.28
CA ASP A 168 13.38 14.56 -22.14
C ASP A 168 14.35 14.82 -20.96
N VAL A 169 14.12 15.87 -20.16
CA VAL A 169 14.98 16.22 -19.03
C VAL A 169 14.95 15.16 -17.93
N ASP A 170 16.11 14.62 -17.58
CA ASP A 170 16.27 13.79 -16.40
C ASP A 170 16.44 14.64 -15.12
N LEU A 171 16.25 14.01 -13.96
CA LEU A 171 16.30 14.71 -12.66
C LEU A 171 17.69 15.28 -12.34
N VAL A 172 18.77 14.70 -12.85
CA VAL A 172 20.14 15.20 -12.63
C VAL A 172 20.36 16.48 -13.43
N LYS A 173 19.94 16.51 -14.69
CA LYS A 173 19.97 17.74 -15.52
C LYS A 173 19.06 18.82 -14.91
N ALA A 174 17.83 18.42 -14.49
CA ALA A 174 16.92 19.36 -13.85
C ALA A 174 17.50 19.97 -12.58
N GLU A 175 18.18 19.20 -11.74
CA GLU A 175 18.87 19.68 -10.54
C GLU A 175 19.95 20.72 -10.90
N ASN A 176 20.78 20.43 -11.90
CA ASN A 176 21.83 21.34 -12.37
C ASN A 176 21.23 22.67 -12.88
N ILE A 177 20.12 22.59 -13.63
CA ILE A 177 19.41 23.80 -14.11
C ILE A 177 18.90 24.62 -12.92
N LEU A 178 18.19 23.97 -11.97
CA LEU A 178 17.66 24.64 -10.77
C LEU A 178 18.78 25.29 -9.97
N GLN A 179 19.93 24.63 -9.78
CA GLN A 179 21.07 25.13 -9.04
C GLN A 179 21.74 26.31 -9.75
N ASN A 180 22.03 26.19 -11.04
CA ASN A 180 22.73 27.21 -11.82
C ASN A 180 21.92 28.51 -11.89
N HIS A 181 20.61 28.40 -12.06
CA HIS A 181 19.70 29.55 -12.13
C HIS A 181 19.15 30.00 -10.77
N LYS A 182 19.49 29.31 -9.66
CA LYS A 182 19.01 29.59 -8.29
C LYS A 182 17.48 29.68 -8.18
N ILE A 183 16.80 28.77 -8.89
CA ILE A 183 15.34 28.66 -8.91
C ILE A 183 14.89 27.35 -8.21
N GLU A 184 13.66 27.33 -7.71
CA GLU A 184 13.09 26.16 -7.02
C GLU A 184 12.11 25.36 -7.88
N LYS A 185 11.71 25.90 -9.03
CA LYS A 185 10.70 25.35 -9.92
C LYS A 185 11.12 25.49 -11.36
N LEU A 186 11.01 24.38 -12.09
CA LEU A 186 11.43 24.28 -13.47
C LEU A 186 10.23 23.77 -14.28
N PRO A 187 9.51 24.67 -15.00
CA PRO A 187 8.49 24.25 -15.96
C PRO A 187 9.13 23.41 -17.06
N VAL A 188 8.46 22.32 -17.45
CA VAL A 188 8.86 21.46 -18.55
C VAL A 188 7.88 21.66 -19.69
N ILE A 189 8.41 21.92 -20.90
CA ILE A 189 7.63 22.22 -22.10
C ILE A 189 8.01 21.28 -23.24
N ASP A 190 7.09 21.12 -24.18
CA ASP A 190 7.37 20.46 -25.45
C ASP A 190 7.97 21.44 -26.48
N GLU A 191 8.23 20.94 -27.71
CA GLU A 191 8.78 21.71 -28.83
C GLU A 191 7.88 22.89 -29.26
N ASN A 192 6.60 22.92 -28.87
CA ASN A 192 5.63 23.96 -29.22
C ASN A 192 5.28 24.90 -28.04
N ASP A 193 6.08 24.89 -26.97
CA ASP A 193 5.90 25.65 -25.71
C ASP A 193 4.66 25.24 -24.90
N PHE A 194 4.06 24.06 -25.14
CA PHE A 194 3.00 23.57 -24.27
C PHE A 194 3.58 23.06 -22.96
N LEU A 195 2.93 23.42 -21.86
CA LEU A 195 3.33 22.94 -20.53
C LEU A 195 3.06 21.44 -20.42
N VAL A 196 4.12 20.63 -20.35
CA VAL A 196 4.10 19.18 -20.15
C VAL A 196 4.15 18.82 -18.66
N GLY A 197 4.93 19.59 -17.87
CA GLY A 197 5.11 19.29 -16.45
C GLY A 197 5.80 20.37 -15.67
N LEU A 198 6.03 20.08 -14.40
CA LEU A 198 6.76 20.94 -13.46
C LEU A 198 7.68 20.07 -12.60
N ILE A 199 8.98 20.40 -12.56
CA ILE A 199 9.95 19.81 -11.62
C ILE A 199 10.24 20.82 -10.52
N THR A 200 10.24 20.38 -9.26
CA THR A 200 10.60 21.25 -8.15
C THR A 200 11.84 20.73 -7.40
N PHE A 201 12.59 21.66 -6.80
CA PHE A 201 13.74 21.31 -5.96
C PHE A 201 13.36 20.37 -4.80
N LYS A 202 12.14 20.54 -4.24
CA LYS A 202 11.63 19.67 -3.18
C LYS A 202 11.46 18.23 -3.65
N ASP A 203 11.03 18.03 -4.88
CA ASP A 203 10.83 16.67 -5.44
C ASP A 203 12.18 15.97 -5.63
N ILE A 204 13.20 16.69 -6.09
CA ILE A 204 14.57 16.16 -6.23
C ILE A 204 15.14 15.74 -4.86
N ILE A 205 14.98 16.59 -3.82
CA ILE A 205 15.44 16.25 -2.47
C ILE A 205 14.72 14.99 -1.95
N LYS A 206 13.39 14.87 -2.14
CA LYS A 206 12.63 13.70 -1.71
C LYS A 206 13.13 12.41 -2.38
N VAL A 207 13.42 12.47 -3.69
CA VAL A 207 14.01 11.32 -4.39
C VAL A 207 15.32 10.87 -3.76
N LYS A 208 16.19 11.81 -3.38
CA LYS A 208 17.46 11.52 -2.69
C LYS A 208 17.28 10.99 -1.28
N GLN A 209 16.27 11.46 -0.55
CA GLN A 209 15.97 11.03 0.81
C GLN A 209 15.37 9.62 0.88
N HIS A 210 14.67 9.18 -0.18
CA HIS A 210 13.98 7.90 -0.26
C HIS A 210 14.41 7.09 -1.50
N PRO A 211 15.67 6.64 -1.57
CA PRO A 211 16.19 5.95 -2.76
C PRO A 211 15.51 4.61 -3.05
N ASN A 212 14.91 3.99 -2.02
CA ASN A 212 14.21 2.70 -2.14
C ASN A 212 12.71 2.86 -2.42
N SER A 213 12.20 4.08 -2.63
CA SER A 213 10.77 4.30 -2.87
C SER A 213 10.24 3.43 -4.02
N CYS A 214 9.05 2.88 -3.82
CA CYS A 214 8.32 2.16 -4.86
C CYS A 214 7.62 3.17 -5.77
N LYS A 215 8.13 3.31 -7.00
CA LYS A 215 7.69 4.33 -7.98
C LYS A 215 7.24 3.73 -9.29
N ASP A 216 6.35 4.44 -9.99
CA ASP A 216 5.97 4.16 -11.37
C ASP A 216 7.02 4.73 -12.36
N GLU A 217 6.78 4.51 -13.65
CA GLU A 217 7.64 5.01 -14.74
C GLU A 217 7.76 6.54 -14.78
N PHE A 218 6.79 7.26 -14.19
CA PHE A 218 6.80 8.73 -14.09
C PHE A 218 7.45 9.24 -12.79
N GLY A 219 8.05 8.35 -11.99
CA GLY A 219 8.70 8.69 -10.71
C GLY A 219 7.71 9.02 -9.57
N ARG A 220 6.41 8.72 -9.72
CA ARG A 220 5.39 8.92 -8.70
C ARG A 220 5.29 7.69 -7.81
N LEU A 221 4.99 7.89 -6.52
CA LEU A 221 4.79 6.77 -5.59
C LEU A 221 3.65 5.85 -6.08
N ARG A 222 3.88 4.53 -5.98
CA ARG A 222 2.85 3.53 -6.29
C ARG A 222 1.85 3.40 -5.17
N VAL A 223 0.58 3.21 -5.53
CA VAL A 223 -0.54 3.02 -4.62
C VAL A 223 -1.59 2.11 -5.24
N ALA A 224 -2.13 1.19 -4.45
CA ALA A 224 -3.29 0.40 -4.82
C ALA A 224 -4.53 0.87 -4.04
N ALA A 225 -5.72 0.50 -4.51
CA ALA A 225 -6.97 0.83 -3.85
C ALA A 225 -7.93 -0.36 -3.85
N ALA A 226 -8.62 -0.56 -2.72
CA ALA A 226 -9.59 -1.63 -2.57
C ALA A 226 -10.95 -1.25 -3.18
N VAL A 227 -11.60 -2.25 -3.79
CA VAL A 227 -12.99 -2.22 -4.23
C VAL A 227 -13.72 -3.45 -3.70
N GLY A 228 -15.03 -3.38 -3.60
CA GLY A 228 -15.90 -4.52 -3.24
C GLY A 228 -16.66 -5.05 -4.45
N VAL A 229 -17.63 -5.91 -4.16
CA VAL A 229 -18.61 -6.41 -5.15
C VAL A 229 -19.93 -5.72 -4.83
N SER A 230 -20.12 -4.50 -5.33
CA SER A 230 -21.29 -3.66 -5.08
C SER A 230 -21.72 -2.92 -6.37
N LYS A 231 -22.89 -2.32 -6.35
CA LYS A 231 -23.47 -1.64 -7.52
C LYS A 231 -22.62 -0.44 -8.00
N ASP A 232 -21.86 0.19 -7.09
CA ASP A 232 -21.03 1.36 -7.38
C ASP A 232 -19.57 1.00 -7.76
N THR A 233 -19.25 -0.29 -7.89
CA THR A 233 -17.86 -0.76 -8.10
C THR A 233 -17.24 -0.19 -9.36
N PHE A 234 -17.95 -0.16 -10.50
CA PHE A 234 -17.41 0.36 -11.76
C PHE A 234 -17.20 1.87 -11.73
N GLU A 235 -18.15 2.63 -11.14
CA GLU A 235 -17.99 4.08 -10.93
C GLU A 235 -16.76 4.38 -10.06
N ARG A 236 -16.53 3.56 -9.02
CA ARG A 236 -15.37 3.65 -8.14
C ARG A 236 -14.07 3.35 -8.89
N ILE A 237 -14.04 2.27 -9.69
CA ILE A 237 -12.87 1.92 -10.50
C ILE A 237 -12.54 3.04 -11.48
N GLU A 238 -13.53 3.59 -12.19
CA GLU A 238 -13.33 4.70 -13.12
C GLU A 238 -12.69 5.92 -12.42
N ALA A 239 -13.21 6.30 -11.25
CA ALA A 239 -12.67 7.41 -10.47
C ALA A 239 -11.22 7.16 -9.98
N LEU A 240 -10.90 5.92 -9.62
CA LEU A 240 -9.57 5.49 -9.21
C LEU A 240 -8.58 5.50 -10.40
N VAL A 241 -8.99 4.99 -11.56
CA VAL A 241 -8.19 5.02 -12.80
C VAL A 241 -7.91 6.47 -13.23
N LYS A 242 -8.92 7.35 -13.21
CA LYS A 242 -8.74 8.80 -13.44
C LYS A 242 -7.78 9.46 -12.44
N SER A 243 -7.59 8.85 -11.28
CA SER A 243 -6.63 9.30 -10.26
C SER A 243 -5.26 8.62 -10.37
N SER A 244 -5.02 7.85 -11.45
CA SER A 244 -3.78 7.11 -11.74
C SER A 244 -3.43 6.07 -10.68
N VAL A 245 -4.41 5.31 -10.18
CA VAL A 245 -4.15 4.14 -9.33
C VAL A 245 -3.30 3.12 -10.09
N ASP A 246 -2.32 2.49 -9.42
CA ASP A 246 -1.45 1.51 -10.08
C ASP A 246 -2.07 0.12 -10.17
N ALA A 247 -2.90 -0.24 -9.17
CA ALA A 247 -3.65 -1.50 -9.16
C ALA A 247 -4.90 -1.36 -8.31
N ILE A 248 -5.90 -2.18 -8.59
CA ILE A 248 -7.05 -2.36 -7.70
C ILE A 248 -6.99 -3.70 -6.97
N VAL A 249 -7.62 -3.75 -5.81
CA VAL A 249 -7.73 -4.96 -5.00
C VAL A 249 -9.22 -5.25 -4.81
N ILE A 250 -9.72 -6.30 -5.46
CA ILE A 250 -11.05 -6.84 -5.16
C ILE A 250 -10.95 -7.56 -3.82
N ASP A 251 -11.41 -6.89 -2.76
CA ASP A 251 -11.17 -7.26 -1.37
C ASP A 251 -12.46 -7.72 -0.69
N THR A 252 -12.64 -9.04 -0.57
CA THR A 252 -13.82 -9.71 -0.03
C THR A 252 -13.45 -10.70 1.08
N ALA A 253 -14.43 -11.06 1.92
CA ALA A 253 -14.24 -12.10 2.93
C ALA A 253 -14.06 -13.49 2.31
N HIS A 254 -14.63 -13.71 1.11
CA HIS A 254 -14.54 -14.96 0.35
C HIS A 254 -14.40 -14.68 -1.13
N GLY A 255 -13.16 -14.69 -1.63
CA GLY A 255 -12.82 -14.40 -3.03
C GLY A 255 -13.26 -15.48 -4.02
N HIS A 256 -13.43 -16.74 -3.58
CA HIS A 256 -13.89 -17.84 -4.42
C HIS A 256 -15.42 -17.89 -4.51
N SER A 257 -16.01 -16.81 -4.99
CA SER A 257 -17.46 -16.71 -5.20
C SER A 257 -17.78 -16.27 -6.62
N LYS A 258 -18.96 -16.67 -7.12
CA LYS A 258 -19.41 -16.34 -8.48
C LYS A 258 -19.36 -14.84 -8.75
N GLY A 259 -19.85 -14.01 -7.83
CA GLY A 259 -19.88 -12.57 -8.01
C GLY A 259 -18.48 -11.94 -8.12
N VAL A 260 -17.50 -12.46 -7.38
CA VAL A 260 -16.10 -12.01 -7.48
C VAL A 260 -15.47 -12.41 -8.80
N ILE A 261 -15.68 -13.65 -9.25
CA ILE A 261 -15.14 -14.17 -10.53
C ILE A 261 -15.75 -13.41 -11.71
N ASP A 262 -17.05 -13.16 -11.70
CA ASP A 262 -17.74 -12.44 -12.75
C ASP A 262 -17.27 -10.98 -12.81
N LEU A 263 -17.20 -10.30 -11.65
CA LEU A 263 -16.65 -8.93 -11.56
C LEU A 263 -15.24 -8.83 -12.09
N LEU A 264 -14.35 -9.78 -11.70
CA LEU A 264 -12.98 -9.81 -12.19
C LEU A 264 -12.91 -9.86 -13.72
N LYS A 265 -13.70 -10.76 -14.35
CA LYS A 265 -13.75 -10.89 -15.81
C LYS A 265 -14.21 -9.59 -16.48
N GLU A 266 -15.24 -8.95 -15.93
CA GLU A 266 -15.77 -7.69 -16.44
C GLU A 266 -14.74 -6.56 -16.31
N VAL A 267 -14.08 -6.44 -15.16
CA VAL A 267 -13.02 -5.44 -14.92
C VAL A 267 -11.86 -5.65 -15.89
N LYS A 268 -11.39 -6.88 -16.09
CA LYS A 268 -10.29 -7.16 -17.03
C LYS A 268 -10.68 -6.96 -18.49
N LYS A 269 -11.96 -7.07 -18.83
CA LYS A 269 -12.48 -6.75 -20.16
C LYS A 269 -12.50 -5.23 -20.41
N GLU A 270 -12.93 -4.44 -19.42
CA GLU A 270 -13.04 -2.98 -19.55
C GLU A 270 -11.69 -2.27 -19.34
N TYR A 271 -10.87 -2.77 -18.45
CA TYR A 271 -9.54 -2.21 -18.11
C TYR A 271 -8.43 -3.28 -18.26
N PRO A 272 -8.09 -3.72 -19.49
CA PRO A 272 -7.16 -4.83 -19.72
C PRO A 272 -5.75 -4.58 -19.18
N ASN A 273 -5.31 -3.33 -19.12
CA ASN A 273 -3.99 -2.92 -18.62
C ASN A 273 -3.94 -2.62 -17.13
N LEU A 274 -5.08 -2.61 -16.43
CA LEU A 274 -5.13 -2.38 -15.00
C LEU A 274 -4.85 -3.69 -14.25
N ASP A 275 -3.88 -3.67 -13.36
CA ASP A 275 -3.58 -4.82 -12.53
C ASP A 275 -4.64 -5.01 -11.45
N VAL A 276 -5.09 -6.26 -11.30
CA VAL A 276 -6.15 -6.64 -10.35
C VAL A 276 -5.67 -7.72 -9.40
N VAL A 277 -5.58 -7.37 -8.13
CA VAL A 277 -5.37 -8.31 -7.02
C VAL A 277 -6.73 -8.81 -6.55
N VAL A 278 -6.89 -10.11 -6.33
CA VAL A 278 -8.16 -10.69 -5.88
C VAL A 278 -7.98 -11.52 -4.62
N GLY A 279 -8.89 -11.36 -3.66
CA GLY A 279 -8.95 -12.17 -2.43
C GLY A 279 -10.15 -11.81 -1.53
N ASN A 280 -10.28 -12.50 -0.36
CA ASN A 280 -9.31 -13.46 0.16
C ASN A 280 -9.70 -14.90 -0.18
N ILE A 281 -8.71 -15.73 -0.37
CA ILE A 281 -8.89 -17.17 -0.59
C ILE A 281 -7.97 -17.97 0.34
N ALA A 282 -8.13 -19.30 0.36
CA ALA A 282 -7.27 -20.20 1.13
C ALA A 282 -6.92 -21.50 0.41
N THR A 283 -7.49 -21.77 -0.77
CA THR A 283 -7.34 -23.05 -1.49
C THR A 283 -6.72 -22.87 -2.86
N GLY A 284 -6.00 -23.89 -3.32
CA GLY A 284 -5.39 -23.90 -4.65
C GLY A 284 -6.42 -23.88 -5.78
N GLU A 285 -7.58 -24.53 -5.60
CA GLU A 285 -8.69 -24.49 -6.56
C GLU A 285 -9.17 -23.06 -6.80
N ALA A 286 -9.43 -22.32 -5.70
CA ALA A 286 -9.81 -20.91 -5.79
C ALA A 286 -8.77 -20.07 -6.54
N ALA A 287 -7.49 -20.32 -6.27
CA ALA A 287 -6.40 -19.60 -6.94
C ALA A 287 -6.40 -19.87 -8.47
N LEU A 288 -6.56 -21.13 -8.88
CA LEU A 288 -6.61 -21.49 -10.30
C LEU A 288 -7.79 -20.82 -11.02
N ASP A 289 -8.97 -20.81 -10.39
CA ASP A 289 -10.16 -20.21 -11.00
C ASP A 289 -10.02 -18.69 -11.15
N LEU A 290 -9.45 -18.00 -10.14
CA LEU A 290 -9.19 -16.57 -10.22
C LEU A 290 -8.11 -16.22 -11.24
N VAL A 291 -7.05 -17.03 -11.36
CA VAL A 291 -6.01 -16.84 -12.39
C VAL A 291 -6.59 -17.03 -13.79
N ARG A 292 -7.43 -18.04 -14.00
CA ARG A 292 -8.15 -18.25 -15.28
C ARG A 292 -9.10 -17.09 -15.60
N ALA A 293 -9.66 -16.45 -14.58
CA ALA A 293 -10.53 -15.27 -14.72
C ALA A 293 -9.74 -13.97 -14.98
N GLY A 294 -8.40 -13.98 -14.87
CA GLY A 294 -7.53 -12.86 -15.23
C GLY A 294 -6.91 -12.11 -14.04
N ALA A 295 -6.88 -12.69 -12.84
CA ALA A 295 -6.20 -12.07 -11.68
C ALA A 295 -4.70 -11.89 -11.93
N ASP A 296 -4.15 -10.72 -11.55
CA ASP A 296 -2.73 -10.38 -11.65
C ASP A 296 -1.95 -10.67 -10.36
N ALA A 297 -2.65 -10.89 -9.25
CA ALA A 297 -2.12 -11.43 -7.99
C ALA A 297 -3.25 -12.06 -7.17
N ILE A 298 -2.90 -13.02 -6.33
CA ILE A 298 -3.84 -13.73 -5.45
C ILE A 298 -3.53 -13.38 -3.99
N LYS A 299 -4.56 -12.94 -3.25
CA LYS A 299 -4.44 -12.59 -1.84
C LYS A 299 -5.01 -13.70 -0.96
N VAL A 300 -4.14 -14.30 -0.13
CA VAL A 300 -4.40 -15.51 0.65
C VAL A 300 -4.53 -15.17 2.13
N GLY A 301 -5.66 -15.60 2.74
CA GLY A 301 -5.89 -15.45 4.17
C GLY A 301 -7.37 -15.44 4.56
N ILE A 302 -7.88 -16.55 5.08
CA ILE A 302 -9.23 -16.66 5.64
C ILE A 302 -9.12 -16.82 7.16
N GLY A 303 -9.42 -15.73 7.88
CA GLY A 303 -9.47 -15.68 9.32
C GLY A 303 -8.15 -15.58 10.10
N PRO A 304 -6.94 -15.31 9.52
CA PRO A 304 -5.71 -15.21 10.31
C PRO A 304 -5.51 -13.85 11.00
N GLY A 305 -6.29 -12.84 10.67
CA GLY A 305 -6.15 -11.48 11.21
C GLY A 305 -6.41 -11.41 12.70
N SER A 306 -5.66 -10.55 13.44
CA SER A 306 -5.73 -10.44 14.91
C SER A 306 -7.08 -9.96 15.47
N ILE A 307 -7.91 -9.33 14.64
CA ILE A 307 -9.24 -8.81 14.96
C ILE A 307 -10.35 -9.49 14.16
N CYS A 308 -10.01 -10.56 13.45
CA CYS A 308 -10.95 -11.37 12.69
C CYS A 308 -11.56 -12.45 13.57
N THR A 309 -12.88 -12.59 13.53
CA THR A 309 -13.61 -13.64 14.26
C THR A 309 -14.31 -14.64 13.34
N THR A 310 -14.08 -14.59 12.03
CA THR A 310 -14.70 -15.48 11.02
C THR A 310 -14.58 -16.95 11.41
N ARG A 311 -13.41 -17.41 11.90
CA ARG A 311 -13.19 -18.80 12.28
C ARG A 311 -14.05 -19.23 13.48
N ILE A 312 -14.43 -18.32 14.33
CA ILE A 312 -15.26 -18.58 15.52
C ILE A 312 -16.74 -18.42 15.18
N ILE A 313 -17.09 -17.37 14.45
CA ILE A 313 -18.50 -17.03 14.16
C ILE A 313 -19.06 -17.91 13.05
N ALA A 314 -18.32 -18.08 11.94
CA ALA A 314 -18.73 -18.88 10.80
C ALA A 314 -18.18 -20.30 10.81
N GLY A 315 -17.20 -20.61 11.67
CA GLY A 315 -16.53 -21.92 11.71
C GLY A 315 -15.66 -22.21 10.48
N VAL A 316 -15.35 -21.18 9.67
CA VAL A 316 -14.63 -21.30 8.41
C VAL A 316 -13.27 -20.58 8.50
N GLY A 317 -12.23 -21.23 7.96
CA GLY A 317 -10.90 -20.66 7.90
C GLY A 317 -9.86 -21.71 7.51
N PHE A 318 -8.63 -21.24 7.33
CA PHE A 318 -7.50 -22.12 7.00
C PHE A 318 -6.24 -21.58 7.71
N PRO A 319 -5.44 -22.44 8.38
CA PRO A 319 -4.16 -22.03 8.97
C PRO A 319 -3.23 -21.43 7.91
N GLN A 320 -2.66 -20.26 8.19
CA GLN A 320 -2.13 -19.36 7.17
C GLN A 320 -0.94 -19.95 6.40
N LEU A 321 0.00 -20.63 7.10
CA LEU A 321 1.17 -21.23 6.45
C LEU A 321 0.71 -22.29 5.43
N SER A 322 -0.18 -23.20 5.87
CA SER A 322 -0.72 -24.24 4.99
C SER A 322 -1.54 -23.68 3.84
N ALA A 323 -2.29 -22.58 4.04
CA ALA A 323 -3.03 -21.91 2.97
C ALA A 323 -2.09 -21.40 1.86
N ILE A 324 -1.00 -20.72 2.25
CA ILE A 324 0.01 -20.23 1.31
C ILE A 324 0.64 -21.40 0.53
N MET A 325 1.08 -22.44 1.23
CA MET A 325 1.69 -23.62 0.59
C MET A 325 0.75 -24.32 -0.38
N ASN A 326 -0.54 -24.45 -0.03
CA ASN A 326 -1.56 -25.06 -0.88
C ASN A 326 -1.77 -24.26 -2.17
N VAL A 327 -1.88 -22.92 -2.04
CA VAL A 327 -2.02 -22.00 -3.18
C VAL A 327 -0.73 -22.01 -4.03
N LYS A 328 0.46 -21.98 -3.40
CA LYS A 328 1.74 -22.03 -4.11
C LYS A 328 1.89 -23.28 -4.95
N LYS A 329 1.54 -24.44 -4.39
CA LYS A 329 1.54 -25.72 -5.10
C LYS A 329 0.60 -25.70 -6.32
N ALA A 330 -0.60 -25.16 -6.17
CA ALA A 330 -1.57 -25.08 -7.27
C ALA A 330 -1.11 -24.09 -8.38
N LEU A 331 -0.40 -23.05 -8.03
CA LEU A 331 0.13 -22.04 -8.97
C LEU A 331 1.56 -22.35 -9.45
N GLU A 332 2.04 -23.58 -9.29
CA GLU A 332 3.34 -23.98 -9.81
C GLU A 332 3.43 -23.74 -11.32
N GLY A 333 4.51 -23.06 -11.76
CA GLY A 333 4.66 -22.65 -13.17
C GLY A 333 3.89 -21.37 -13.56
N SER A 334 3.03 -20.81 -12.68
CA SER A 334 2.36 -19.54 -12.92
C SER A 334 3.24 -18.35 -12.56
N SER A 335 3.14 -17.26 -13.35
CA SER A 335 3.79 -15.98 -13.05
C SER A 335 3.00 -15.09 -12.06
N VAL A 336 1.80 -15.53 -11.64
CA VAL A 336 0.93 -14.76 -10.74
C VAL A 336 1.44 -14.87 -9.31
N PRO A 337 1.81 -13.75 -8.65
CA PRO A 337 2.34 -13.75 -7.29
C PRO A 337 1.25 -13.97 -6.25
N ILE A 338 1.69 -14.44 -5.08
CA ILE A 338 0.86 -14.68 -3.90
C ILE A 338 1.15 -13.59 -2.86
N ILE A 339 0.10 -12.97 -2.33
CA ILE A 339 0.15 -12.03 -1.21
C ILE A 339 -0.38 -12.75 0.03
N ALA A 340 0.46 -12.94 1.05
CA ALA A 340 0.04 -13.50 2.33
C ALA A 340 -0.60 -12.42 3.19
N ASP A 341 -1.92 -12.48 3.39
CA ASP A 341 -2.67 -11.47 4.13
C ASP A 341 -3.07 -11.97 5.53
N GLY A 342 -2.48 -11.36 6.55
CA GLY A 342 -2.77 -11.62 7.95
C GLY A 342 -1.89 -12.70 8.61
N GLY A 343 -2.01 -12.79 9.94
CA GLY A 343 -1.29 -13.76 10.76
C GLY A 343 0.12 -13.32 11.18
N ILE A 344 0.69 -12.26 10.61
CA ILE A 344 2.02 -11.73 10.96
C ILE A 344 1.95 -11.02 12.32
N ARG A 345 2.68 -11.54 13.31
CA ARG A 345 2.77 -11.02 14.68
C ARG A 345 4.18 -10.57 15.04
N PHE A 346 5.17 -11.25 14.52
CA PHE A 346 6.59 -10.98 14.72
C PHE A 346 7.31 -10.80 13.37
N THR A 347 8.48 -10.18 13.41
CA THR A 347 9.29 -9.98 12.20
C THR A 347 9.67 -11.31 11.53
N GLY A 348 9.90 -12.36 12.32
CA GLY A 348 10.23 -13.71 11.83
C GLY A 348 9.10 -14.42 11.08
N ASP A 349 7.85 -13.95 11.19
CA ASP A 349 6.74 -14.53 10.42
C ASP A 349 6.82 -14.16 8.93
N ILE A 350 7.46 -13.02 8.61
CA ILE A 350 7.63 -12.56 7.22
C ILE A 350 8.48 -13.55 6.39
N PRO A 351 9.71 -13.91 6.81
CA PRO A 351 10.49 -14.92 6.06
C PRO A 351 9.80 -16.28 6.03
N LYS A 352 9.02 -16.68 7.05
CA LYS A 352 8.23 -17.91 7.01
C LYS A 352 7.12 -17.86 5.95
N ALA A 353 6.41 -16.73 5.83
CA ALA A 353 5.38 -16.55 4.80
C ALA A 353 5.98 -16.60 3.38
N ILE A 354 7.13 -15.98 3.18
CA ILE A 354 7.84 -15.98 1.89
C ILE A 354 8.36 -17.40 1.57
N ALA A 355 9.01 -18.06 2.51
CA ALA A 355 9.46 -19.44 2.34
C ALA A 355 8.32 -20.42 2.03
N ALA A 356 7.09 -20.14 2.53
CA ALA A 356 5.90 -20.92 2.18
C ALA A 356 5.41 -20.66 0.74
N GLY A 357 5.94 -19.66 0.05
CA GLY A 357 5.63 -19.35 -1.35
C GLY A 357 4.96 -18.00 -1.59
N ALA A 358 4.80 -17.15 -0.58
CA ALA A 358 4.31 -15.79 -0.78
C ALA A 358 5.39 -14.89 -1.41
N SER A 359 5.01 -14.08 -2.39
CA SER A 359 5.90 -13.05 -2.96
C SER A 359 5.98 -11.82 -2.06
N SER A 360 4.91 -11.54 -1.31
CA SER A 360 4.82 -10.39 -0.41
C SER A 360 3.82 -10.65 0.72
N VAL A 361 3.88 -9.83 1.77
CA VAL A 361 3.03 -9.96 2.95
C VAL A 361 2.19 -8.70 3.15
N MET A 362 0.89 -8.87 3.42
CA MET A 362 0.00 -7.78 3.78
C MET A 362 -0.24 -7.78 5.29
N MET A 363 -0.13 -6.60 5.90
CA MET A 363 -0.24 -6.44 7.34
C MET A 363 -1.19 -5.30 7.73
N GLY A 364 -2.04 -5.56 8.73
CA GLY A 364 -2.91 -4.57 9.36
C GLY A 364 -2.41 -4.17 10.75
N SER A 365 -2.40 -5.12 11.70
CA SER A 365 -2.08 -4.86 13.12
C SER A 365 -0.67 -4.30 13.36
N MET A 366 0.29 -4.66 12.52
CA MET A 366 1.66 -4.15 12.64
C MET A 366 1.74 -2.65 12.37
N PHE A 367 0.85 -2.13 11.50
CA PHE A 367 0.83 -0.72 11.09
C PHE A 367 -0.26 0.11 11.78
N ALA A 368 -1.31 -0.52 12.32
CA ALA A 368 -2.41 0.20 12.97
C ALA A 368 -1.98 1.11 14.12
N GLY A 369 -0.86 0.77 14.80
CA GLY A 369 -0.28 1.57 15.89
C GLY A 369 0.65 2.69 15.44
N THR A 370 0.92 2.87 14.15
CA THR A 370 1.85 3.90 13.66
C THR A 370 1.21 5.28 13.62
N GLN A 371 2.04 6.31 13.62
CA GLN A 371 1.60 7.70 13.55
C GLN A 371 0.78 7.97 12.30
N GLU A 372 1.16 7.40 11.17
CA GLU A 372 0.59 7.64 9.84
C GLU A 372 -0.72 6.89 9.61
N SER A 373 -1.08 5.91 10.45
CA SER A 373 -2.37 5.24 10.34
C SER A 373 -3.53 6.17 10.71
N PRO A 374 -4.70 6.07 10.04
CA PRO A 374 -5.83 6.97 10.28
C PRO A 374 -6.61 6.70 11.57
N GLY A 375 -6.32 5.59 12.26
CA GLY A 375 -6.95 5.27 13.53
C GLY A 375 -6.78 6.39 14.56
N GLU A 376 -7.83 6.67 15.33
CA GLU A 376 -7.81 7.70 16.37
C GLU A 376 -6.76 7.39 17.45
N THR A 377 -6.00 8.40 17.85
CA THR A 377 -5.06 8.29 18.98
C THR A 377 -5.79 8.53 20.29
N ILE A 378 -5.77 7.56 21.19
CA ILE A 378 -6.39 7.62 22.50
C ILE A 378 -5.33 7.49 23.60
N ILE A 379 -5.58 8.15 24.75
CA ILE A 379 -4.77 7.99 25.96
C ILE A 379 -5.56 7.08 26.91
N TYR A 380 -4.94 5.99 27.35
CA TYR A 380 -5.51 5.06 28.30
C TYR A 380 -4.44 4.64 29.30
N GLU A 381 -4.74 4.76 30.58
CA GLU A 381 -3.80 4.48 31.69
C GLU A 381 -2.43 5.18 31.48
N GLY A 382 -2.44 6.44 31.05
CA GLY A 382 -1.23 7.24 30.83
C GLY A 382 -0.40 6.87 29.59
N ARG A 383 -0.84 5.89 28.79
CA ARG A 383 -0.16 5.44 27.57
C ARG A 383 -0.95 5.77 26.31
N LYS A 384 -0.26 6.00 25.21
CA LYS A 384 -0.88 6.24 23.89
C LYS A 384 -1.23 4.94 23.22
N PHE A 385 -2.43 4.86 22.66
CA PHE A 385 -2.94 3.78 21.82
C PHE A 385 -3.55 4.35 20.54
N LYS A 386 -3.72 3.50 19.55
CA LYS A 386 -4.50 3.79 18.32
C LYS A 386 -5.70 2.86 18.26
N THR A 387 -6.82 3.38 17.79
CA THR A 387 -7.98 2.53 17.49
C THR A 387 -7.65 1.62 16.30
N TYR A 388 -8.05 0.36 16.43
CA TYR A 388 -7.88 -0.65 15.38
C TYR A 388 -9.11 -1.54 15.32
N ARG A 389 -9.71 -1.70 14.13
CA ARG A 389 -10.91 -2.50 13.99
C ARG A 389 -10.90 -3.36 12.75
N GLY A 390 -11.56 -4.53 12.84
CA GLY A 390 -11.83 -5.41 11.73
C GLY A 390 -12.86 -4.80 10.78
N MET A 391 -12.71 -5.05 9.49
CA MET A 391 -13.68 -4.63 8.49
C MET A 391 -15.05 -5.32 8.69
N GLY A 392 -15.09 -6.47 9.39
CA GLY A 392 -16.30 -7.15 9.84
C GLY A 392 -16.83 -6.72 11.21
N SER A 393 -16.30 -5.66 11.82
CA SER A 393 -16.87 -5.08 13.05
C SER A 393 -18.16 -4.31 12.73
N ILE A 394 -19.06 -4.19 13.70
CA ILE A 394 -20.31 -3.44 13.55
C ILE A 394 -20.02 -2.02 13.07
N GLU A 395 -19.04 -1.35 13.67
CA GLU A 395 -18.70 0.04 13.36
C GLU A 395 -18.13 0.21 11.93
N ALA A 396 -17.39 -0.78 11.44
CA ALA A 396 -16.91 -0.76 10.06
C ALA A 396 -18.05 -1.04 9.07
N MET A 397 -18.92 -2.00 9.39
CA MET A 397 -20.08 -2.34 8.58
C MET A 397 -21.05 -1.14 8.43
N GLN A 398 -21.27 -0.38 9.50
CA GLN A 398 -22.09 0.84 9.45
C GLN A 398 -21.52 1.93 8.52
N LYS A 399 -20.20 1.93 8.31
CA LYS A 399 -19.51 2.90 7.44
C LYS A 399 -19.36 2.45 5.99
N GLY A 400 -19.78 1.22 5.62
CA GLY A 400 -19.82 0.76 4.24
C GLY A 400 -19.12 -0.56 3.93
N SER A 401 -18.65 -1.34 4.94
CA SER A 401 -17.99 -2.62 4.69
C SER A 401 -18.92 -3.85 4.69
N LYS A 402 -20.25 -3.65 4.67
CA LYS A 402 -21.26 -4.73 4.69
C LYS A 402 -21.14 -5.68 3.50
N ASP A 403 -20.87 -5.13 2.30
CA ASP A 403 -20.70 -5.90 1.05
C ASP A 403 -19.55 -6.89 1.12
N ARG A 404 -18.47 -6.58 1.86
CA ARG A 404 -17.35 -7.50 2.09
C ARG A 404 -17.81 -8.83 2.72
N TYR A 405 -18.88 -8.79 3.52
CA TYR A 405 -19.43 -9.92 4.28
C TYR A 405 -20.82 -10.37 3.77
N PHE A 406 -21.18 -9.99 2.54
CA PHE A 406 -22.44 -10.36 1.89
C PHE A 406 -23.69 -9.91 2.68
N GLN A 407 -23.62 -8.79 3.40
CA GLN A 407 -24.69 -8.24 4.22
C GLN A 407 -25.12 -6.83 3.74
N GLU A 408 -24.96 -6.53 2.46
CA GLU A 408 -25.25 -5.21 1.87
C GLU A 408 -26.71 -4.81 2.04
N ASP A 409 -27.64 -5.76 1.87
CA ASP A 409 -29.08 -5.52 1.92
C ASP A 409 -29.64 -5.41 3.35
N GLU A 410 -28.89 -5.72 4.39
CA GLU A 410 -29.36 -5.63 5.78
C GLU A 410 -29.23 -4.20 6.30
N ASN A 411 -30.38 -3.58 6.61
CA ASN A 411 -30.44 -2.21 7.11
C ASN A 411 -30.57 -2.12 8.63
N ASP A 412 -31.01 -3.20 9.28
CA ASP A 412 -31.12 -3.24 10.75
C ASP A 412 -29.79 -3.65 11.38
N ILE A 413 -29.17 -2.72 12.09
CA ILE A 413 -27.88 -2.93 12.78
C ILE A 413 -27.93 -4.15 13.71
N LYS A 414 -29.08 -4.41 14.33
CA LYS A 414 -29.26 -5.54 15.27
C LYS A 414 -29.26 -6.89 14.58
N LYS A 415 -29.43 -6.93 13.26
CA LYS A 415 -29.42 -8.16 12.47
C LYS A 415 -28.08 -8.40 11.78
N LEU A 416 -27.15 -7.46 11.84
CA LEU A 416 -25.80 -7.67 11.33
C LEU A 416 -25.11 -8.75 12.14
N VAL A 417 -24.42 -9.65 11.47
CA VAL A 417 -23.58 -10.69 12.07
C VAL A 417 -22.11 -10.29 11.90
N PRO A 418 -21.47 -9.71 12.95
CA PRO A 418 -20.09 -9.26 12.83
C PRO A 418 -19.11 -10.45 12.83
N GLU A 419 -18.13 -10.37 11.94
CA GLU A 419 -17.00 -11.30 11.86
C GLU A 419 -15.66 -10.61 12.20
N GLY A 420 -15.72 -9.58 13.02
CA GLY A 420 -14.57 -8.82 13.48
C GLY A 420 -14.92 -7.98 14.71
N ILE A 421 -13.88 -7.54 15.39
CA ILE A 421 -14.01 -6.72 16.61
C ILE A 421 -13.35 -5.35 16.41
N SER A 422 -13.77 -4.39 17.26
CA SER A 422 -13.07 -3.12 17.49
C SER A 422 -12.15 -3.25 18.69
N ALA A 423 -10.91 -2.79 18.55
CA ALA A 423 -9.85 -2.90 19.55
C ALA A 423 -8.97 -1.66 19.57
N ARG A 424 -7.98 -1.64 20.43
CA ARG A 424 -6.89 -0.67 20.44
C ARG A 424 -5.55 -1.39 20.41
N VAL A 425 -4.56 -0.76 19.79
CA VAL A 425 -3.18 -1.25 19.76
C VAL A 425 -2.25 -0.17 20.33
N PRO A 426 -1.13 -0.56 20.98
CA PRO A 426 -0.15 0.40 21.45
C PRO A 426 0.35 1.29 20.32
N PHE A 427 0.57 2.59 20.62
CA PHE A 427 1.24 3.50 19.70
C PHE A 427 2.70 3.09 19.49
N LYS A 428 3.15 2.99 18.24
CA LYS A 428 4.46 2.43 17.86
C LYS A 428 5.43 3.46 17.28
N GLY A 429 5.10 4.75 17.30
CA GLY A 429 5.93 5.78 16.65
C GLY A 429 5.72 5.85 15.14
N SER A 430 6.75 6.22 14.40
CA SER A 430 6.67 6.39 12.95
C SER A 430 6.66 5.04 12.20
N LEU A 431 6.00 5.01 11.04
CA LEU A 431 6.04 3.84 10.14
C LEU A 431 7.48 3.49 9.76
N LYS A 432 8.33 4.48 9.53
CA LYS A 432 9.75 4.29 9.17
C LYS A 432 10.49 3.42 10.19
N GLU A 433 10.27 3.67 11.49
CA GLU A 433 10.89 2.88 12.57
C GLU A 433 10.38 1.45 12.59
N VAL A 434 9.07 1.27 12.42
CA VAL A 434 8.44 -0.07 12.34
C VAL A 434 8.97 -0.83 11.12
N MET A 435 9.00 -0.20 9.94
CA MET A 435 9.53 -0.80 8.71
C MET A 435 11.00 -1.20 8.84
N HIS A 436 11.82 -0.38 9.54
CA HIS A 436 13.21 -0.71 9.79
C HIS A 436 13.36 -2.04 10.54
N GLN A 437 12.54 -2.28 11.58
CA GLN A 437 12.55 -3.53 12.33
C GLN A 437 12.05 -4.72 11.48
N LEU A 438 10.99 -4.54 10.71
CA LEU A 438 10.43 -5.58 9.84
C LEU A 438 11.43 -6.00 8.76
N ILE A 439 12.04 -5.03 8.08
CA ILE A 439 13.05 -5.25 7.05
C ILE A 439 14.30 -5.89 7.67
N GLY A 440 14.73 -5.42 8.84
CA GLY A 440 15.86 -6.01 9.57
C GLY A 440 15.66 -7.49 9.91
N GLY A 441 14.46 -7.83 10.41
CA GLY A 441 14.11 -9.23 10.70
C GLY A 441 14.06 -10.12 9.45
N LEU A 442 13.48 -9.60 8.34
CA LEU A 442 13.49 -10.33 7.07
C LEU A 442 14.91 -10.56 6.55
N ARG A 443 15.76 -9.52 6.53
CA ARG A 443 17.16 -9.63 6.11
C ARG A 443 17.95 -10.62 6.95
N ALA A 444 17.75 -10.63 8.28
CA ALA A 444 18.37 -11.59 9.18
C ALA A 444 17.91 -13.02 8.83
N GLY A 445 16.61 -13.25 8.64
CA GLY A 445 16.07 -14.55 8.23
C GLY A 445 16.66 -15.05 6.90
N MET A 446 16.76 -14.15 5.90
CA MET A 446 17.39 -14.47 4.62
C MET A 446 18.87 -14.82 4.79
N GLY A 447 19.61 -14.06 5.57
CA GLY A 447 21.02 -14.35 5.88
C GLY A 447 21.20 -15.71 6.53
N TYR A 448 20.39 -16.08 7.53
CA TYR A 448 20.44 -17.41 8.16
C TYR A 448 20.08 -18.55 7.20
N CYS A 449 19.21 -18.32 6.23
CA CYS A 449 18.80 -19.32 5.25
C CYS A 449 19.73 -19.37 4.00
N GLY A 450 20.73 -18.49 3.90
CA GLY A 450 21.60 -18.41 2.72
C GLY A 450 20.92 -17.84 1.47
N ALA A 451 19.78 -17.15 1.63
CA ALA A 451 18.99 -16.62 0.53
C ALA A 451 19.49 -15.22 0.14
N LYS A 452 19.94 -15.05 -1.11
CA LYS A 452 20.38 -13.76 -1.66
C LYS A 452 19.23 -12.83 -2.07
N ASP A 453 18.06 -13.39 -2.35
CA ASP A 453 16.85 -12.69 -2.78
C ASP A 453 15.58 -13.40 -2.30
N ILE A 454 14.42 -12.80 -2.59
CA ILE A 454 13.10 -13.32 -2.18
C ILE A 454 12.78 -14.66 -2.83
N GLU A 455 13.19 -14.89 -4.07
CA GLU A 455 12.95 -16.15 -4.78
C GLU A 455 13.76 -17.30 -4.15
N ASN A 456 15.03 -17.07 -3.82
CA ASN A 456 15.85 -18.07 -3.13
C ASN A 456 15.36 -18.38 -1.70
N LEU A 457 14.70 -17.44 -1.03
CA LEU A 457 14.11 -17.71 0.29
C LEU A 457 12.96 -18.72 0.21
N MET A 458 12.28 -18.84 -0.93
CA MET A 458 11.22 -19.84 -1.13
C MET A 458 11.76 -21.28 -1.13
N ASP A 459 13.07 -21.48 -1.31
CA ASP A 459 13.73 -22.80 -1.26
C ASP A 459 14.12 -23.21 0.18
N ALA A 460 13.95 -22.31 1.17
CA ALA A 460 14.28 -22.57 2.56
C ALA A 460 13.40 -23.68 3.15
N LYS A 461 14.00 -24.53 3.98
CA LYS A 461 13.32 -25.67 4.59
C LYS A 461 12.68 -25.30 5.92
N PHE A 462 11.59 -25.95 6.23
CA PHE A 462 10.91 -25.84 7.51
C PHE A 462 11.20 -27.06 8.40
N ILE A 463 11.28 -26.81 9.72
CA ILE A 463 11.10 -27.83 10.74
C ILE A 463 9.82 -27.53 11.51
N LYS A 464 8.98 -28.56 11.69
CA LYS A 464 7.81 -28.47 12.54
C LYS A 464 8.23 -28.52 14.01
N ILE A 465 7.68 -27.64 14.84
CA ILE A 465 7.97 -27.58 16.28
C ILE A 465 6.77 -27.98 17.10
N THR A 466 7.01 -28.39 18.35
CA THR A 466 5.99 -28.70 19.36
C THR A 466 5.66 -27.44 20.17
N SER A 467 4.65 -27.53 21.01
CA SER A 467 4.35 -26.45 21.99
C SER A 467 5.57 -26.12 22.88
N SER A 468 6.38 -27.13 23.24
CA SER A 468 7.61 -26.91 24.00
C SER A 468 8.67 -26.16 23.18
N GLY A 469 8.80 -26.48 21.88
CA GLY A 469 9.68 -25.76 20.97
C GLY A 469 9.22 -24.31 20.75
N MET A 470 7.91 -24.04 20.83
CA MET A 470 7.39 -22.67 20.80
C MET A 470 7.76 -21.89 22.07
N VAL A 471 7.68 -22.49 23.23
CA VAL A 471 8.15 -21.89 24.51
C VAL A 471 9.65 -21.60 24.46
N GLU A 472 10.46 -22.55 23.96
CA GLU A 472 11.91 -22.38 23.76
C GLU A 472 12.23 -21.24 22.79
N SER A 473 11.38 -20.96 21.82
CA SER A 473 11.57 -19.90 20.82
C SER A 473 11.40 -18.48 21.40
N HIS A 474 10.78 -18.34 22.56
CA HIS A 474 10.64 -17.08 23.28
C HIS A 474 11.63 -16.97 24.43
N PRO A 475 12.01 -15.75 24.87
CA PRO A 475 12.73 -15.59 26.13
C PRO A 475 11.98 -16.28 27.27
N HIS A 476 12.63 -17.21 27.94
CA HIS A 476 12.07 -18.00 29.04
C HIS A 476 13.02 -18.01 30.23
N ASP A 477 12.50 -18.29 31.42
CA ASP A 477 13.25 -18.36 32.70
C ASP A 477 14.01 -17.07 33.05
N VAL A 478 13.58 -15.92 32.50
CA VAL A 478 14.16 -14.60 32.77
C VAL A 478 13.07 -13.55 32.93
N THR A 479 13.38 -12.49 33.66
CA THR A 479 12.52 -11.30 33.74
C THR A 479 13.05 -10.23 32.78
N ILE A 480 12.24 -9.78 31.82
CA ILE A 480 12.61 -8.71 30.91
C ILE A 480 12.72 -7.40 31.68
N THR A 481 13.92 -6.84 31.72
CA THR A 481 14.20 -5.55 32.40
C THR A 481 14.13 -4.36 31.45
N ARG A 482 14.27 -4.62 30.11
CA ARG A 482 14.15 -3.61 29.06
C ARG A 482 13.51 -4.22 27.83
N GLU A 483 12.43 -3.62 27.36
CA GLU A 483 11.75 -4.02 26.13
C GLU A 483 12.64 -3.80 24.91
N SER A 484 12.58 -4.71 23.94
CA SER A 484 13.19 -4.57 22.62
C SER A 484 12.19 -3.92 21.65
N PRO A 485 12.63 -3.08 20.70
CA PRO A 485 11.73 -2.43 19.76
C PRO A 485 10.99 -3.41 18.82
N ASN A 486 11.48 -4.65 18.70
CA ASN A 486 10.93 -5.69 17.84
C ASN A 486 10.38 -6.91 18.60
N TYR A 487 10.42 -6.89 19.94
CA TYR A 487 9.89 -7.95 20.77
C TYR A 487 9.18 -7.40 22.01
N ASN A 488 7.87 -7.69 22.11
CA ASN A 488 7.04 -7.36 23.27
C ASN A 488 6.33 -8.63 23.73
N LEU A 489 6.35 -8.90 25.03
CA LEU A 489 5.45 -9.86 25.66
C LEU A 489 4.02 -9.29 25.53
N ARG A 490 3.13 -10.05 24.93
CA ARG A 490 1.69 -9.76 24.86
C ARG A 490 0.95 -10.41 26.02
#